data_3a2dd7ddf50fefe73df51bc06517c7a3
#
_entry.id   3a2dd7ddf50fefe73df51bc06517c7a3
#
_cell.length_a   1.000
_cell.length_b   1.000
_cell.length_c   1.000
_cell.angle_alpha   90.00
_cell.angle_beta   90.00
_cell.angle_gamma   90.00
#
_symmetry.space_group_name_H-M   'P 1'
#
loop_
_entity.id
_entity.type
_entity.pdbx_description
1 polymer ?
#
loop_
_entity_poly.entity_id
_entity_poly.type
_entity_poly.pdbx_seq_one_letter_code
_entity_poly.pdbx_strand_id
1 'polypeptide(L)'
;MSDEAVCYAQSSRGAALTWTTLAFFAGFAGVSAFGPIVANLKQSMELNPLLVGLLAASPALTGSLLRIPFGAMVDRVGGKKPILVLLSLAVAGIAAMTVLFTVFSPPQPSHYPLFLMAGMLCGCGIAVFSVGIPTVSYWYPQKKQGTALAIYAGLGNMAPGMFAMALPFLVLSLGFAISYVLWLGMLLSLLIVFLLYMKDAPYFQYKEMGIQIDEDALFIACGEELIPSGNVMESLKRAGSNWRTWILTIFYFVTFGGFIALTVWFPTYWREYFGTSLVLAGFLTALYSLSASILRVFGGFTSDRIGGEKTVFLSFVVVAVGAFLMIVASRSMAMAVTGVMLLALGMGFANAAVFKLVPKYTPETVGGAAGIVGGLGAFGGFVIPPVMGLFVKLSGASG
;
A
#
# COMPACT_ATOMS: atom_id res chain seq x y z
N MET A 1 2.77 24.63 -43.55
CA MET A 1 4.03 24.07 -43.04
C MET A 1 3.72 23.65 -41.60
N SER A 2 3.58 22.37 -41.35
CA SER A 2 3.33 21.85 -40.02
C SER A 2 4.63 22.00 -39.24
N ASP A 3 4.69 22.98 -38.33
CA ASP A 3 5.67 22.93 -37.25
C ASP A 3 5.52 21.59 -36.56
N GLU A 4 6.50 20.71 -36.71
CA GLU A 4 6.55 19.45 -35.96
C GLU A 4 6.54 19.84 -34.50
N ALA A 5 5.43 19.58 -33.83
CA ALA A 5 5.29 19.84 -32.40
C ALA A 5 6.30 18.98 -31.64
N VAL A 6 7.40 19.58 -31.20
CA VAL A 6 8.48 18.92 -30.48
C VAL A 6 8.09 18.78 -28.99
N CYS A 7 8.14 17.58 -28.46
CA CYS A 7 7.94 17.36 -27.03
C CYS A 7 9.21 17.77 -26.25
N TYR A 8 9.13 18.83 -25.47
CA TYR A 8 10.23 19.33 -24.62
C TYR A 8 10.30 18.60 -23.26
N ALA A 9 9.54 17.52 -23.06
CA ALA A 9 9.54 16.80 -21.79
C ALA A 9 10.88 16.11 -21.52
N GLN A 10 11.42 16.36 -20.33
CA GLN A 10 12.74 15.86 -19.89
C GLN A 10 12.68 14.46 -19.31
N SER A 11 11.92 13.54 -19.86
CA SER A 11 11.93 12.13 -19.41
C SER A 11 11.13 11.26 -20.36
N SER A 12 11.12 9.94 -20.10
CA SER A 12 10.33 8.98 -20.85
C SER A 12 9.23 8.36 -19.96
N ARG A 13 8.18 7.87 -20.59
CA ARG A 13 7.09 7.11 -19.93
C ARG A 13 7.61 5.93 -19.12
N GLY A 14 8.58 5.19 -19.68
CA GLY A 14 9.21 4.05 -19.01
C GLY A 14 9.96 4.47 -17.75
N ALA A 15 10.75 5.55 -17.82
CA ALA A 15 11.46 6.07 -16.66
C ALA A 15 10.47 6.55 -15.57
N ALA A 16 9.43 7.30 -15.94
CA ALA A 16 8.41 7.74 -15.00
C ALA A 16 7.70 6.57 -14.29
N LEU A 17 7.31 5.53 -15.05
CA LEU A 17 6.72 4.31 -14.48
C LEU A 17 7.69 3.62 -13.53
N THR A 18 8.95 3.46 -13.93
CA THR A 18 9.97 2.78 -13.11
C THR A 18 10.19 3.52 -11.80
N TRP A 19 10.45 4.83 -11.83
CA TRP A 19 10.71 5.61 -10.62
C TRP A 19 9.50 5.69 -9.71
N THR A 20 8.30 5.85 -10.25
CA THR A 20 7.05 5.87 -9.47
C THR A 20 6.79 4.50 -8.84
N THR A 21 7.06 3.41 -9.56
CA THR A 21 6.91 2.04 -9.03
C THR A 21 7.91 1.76 -7.91
N LEU A 22 9.18 2.15 -8.07
CA LEU A 22 10.19 2.00 -7.03
C LEU A 22 9.89 2.86 -5.80
N ALA A 23 9.39 4.07 -6.00
CA ALA A 23 8.95 4.94 -4.91
C ALA A 23 7.79 4.31 -4.12
N PHE A 24 6.81 3.75 -4.82
CA PHE A 24 5.71 3.03 -4.17
C PHE A 24 6.20 1.78 -3.45
N PHE A 25 7.03 0.94 -4.09
CA PHE A 25 7.63 -0.23 -3.46
C PHE A 25 8.35 0.15 -2.16
N ALA A 26 9.24 1.15 -2.21
CA ALA A 26 10.00 1.59 -1.04
C ALA A 26 9.10 2.14 0.08
N GLY A 27 8.12 2.98 -0.26
CA GLY A 27 7.17 3.53 0.71
C GLY A 27 6.24 2.47 1.29
N PHE A 28 5.79 1.52 0.47
CA PHE A 28 4.86 0.48 0.91
C PHE A 28 5.52 -0.60 1.79
N ALA A 29 6.84 -0.73 1.76
CA ALA A 29 7.61 -1.53 2.70
C ALA A 29 7.32 -1.15 4.16
N GLY A 30 6.93 0.11 4.42
CA GLY A 30 6.53 0.61 5.74
C GLY A 30 5.40 -0.19 6.42
N VAL A 31 4.56 -0.92 5.66
CA VAL A 31 3.57 -1.86 6.22
C VAL A 31 4.23 -2.90 7.12
N SER A 32 5.43 -3.36 6.77
CA SER A 32 6.18 -4.39 7.49
C SER A 32 7.08 -3.83 8.61
N ALA A 33 6.94 -2.54 8.97
CA ALA A 33 7.82 -1.91 9.96
C ALA A 33 7.78 -2.60 11.33
N PHE A 34 6.64 -3.14 11.73
CA PHE A 34 6.50 -3.83 13.02
C PHE A 34 6.08 -5.29 12.90
N GLY A 35 5.20 -5.63 11.95
CA GLY A 35 4.60 -6.97 11.88
C GLY A 35 5.60 -8.09 12.11
N PRO A 36 6.72 -8.16 11.38
CA PRO A 36 7.69 -9.24 11.52
C PRO A 36 8.39 -9.30 12.88
N ILE A 37 8.50 -8.19 13.61
CA ILE A 37 9.26 -8.09 14.86
C ILE A 37 8.39 -7.81 16.09
N VAL A 38 7.09 -7.61 15.90
CA VAL A 38 6.19 -7.16 16.98
C VAL A 38 6.12 -8.13 18.15
N ALA A 39 6.29 -9.43 17.91
CA ALA A 39 6.32 -10.43 18.96
C ALA A 39 7.56 -10.27 19.90
N ASN A 40 8.68 -9.80 19.36
CA ASN A 40 9.85 -9.46 20.17
C ASN A 40 9.59 -8.20 21.02
N LEU A 41 8.96 -7.17 20.41
CA LEU A 41 8.57 -5.96 21.13
C LEU A 41 7.50 -6.23 22.19
N LYS A 42 6.55 -7.14 21.91
CA LYS A 42 5.56 -7.59 22.90
C LYS A 42 6.23 -8.10 24.18
N GLN A 43 7.26 -8.90 24.03
CA GLN A 43 7.97 -9.49 25.17
C GLN A 43 8.78 -8.43 25.95
N SER A 44 9.54 -7.59 25.25
CA SER A 44 10.42 -6.59 25.89
C SER A 44 9.65 -5.41 26.52
N MET A 45 8.50 -5.04 25.94
CA MET A 45 7.66 -3.94 26.38
C MET A 45 6.43 -4.39 27.18
N GLU A 46 6.26 -5.68 27.43
CA GLU A 46 5.12 -6.28 28.16
C GLU A 46 3.75 -5.87 27.57
N LEU A 47 3.67 -5.83 26.23
CA LEU A 47 2.47 -5.35 25.53
C LEU A 47 1.32 -6.37 25.62
N ASN A 48 0.15 -5.88 25.97
CA ASN A 48 -1.09 -6.65 25.82
C ASN A 48 -1.47 -6.78 24.33
N PRO A 49 -2.33 -7.73 23.93
CA PRO A 49 -2.68 -7.97 22.53
C PRO A 49 -3.26 -6.76 21.80
N LEU A 50 -4.00 -5.87 22.50
CA LEU A 50 -4.54 -4.65 21.92
C LEU A 50 -3.40 -3.67 21.54
N LEU A 51 -2.43 -3.47 22.42
CA LEU A 51 -1.28 -2.60 22.16
C LEU A 51 -0.38 -3.16 21.06
N VAL A 52 -0.23 -4.49 20.99
CA VAL A 52 0.44 -5.17 19.87
C VAL A 52 -0.26 -4.83 18.54
N GLY A 53 -1.57 -4.96 18.50
CA GLY A 53 -2.36 -4.64 17.31
C GLY A 53 -2.25 -3.18 16.89
N LEU A 54 -2.31 -2.25 17.86
CA LEU A 54 -2.16 -0.81 17.60
C LEU A 54 -0.77 -0.46 17.07
N LEU A 55 0.28 -1.02 17.70
CA LEU A 55 1.65 -0.79 17.27
C LEU A 55 1.87 -1.30 15.84
N ALA A 56 1.51 -2.55 15.60
CA ALA A 56 1.67 -3.19 14.31
C ALA A 56 0.90 -2.48 13.19
N ALA A 57 -0.31 -1.96 13.50
CA ALA A 57 -1.17 -1.26 12.55
C ALA A 57 -0.84 0.24 12.39
N SER A 58 0.00 0.82 13.25
CA SER A 58 0.27 2.27 13.25
C SER A 58 0.74 2.83 11.89
N PRO A 59 1.55 2.12 11.07
CA PRO A 59 1.89 2.60 9.74
C PRO A 59 0.67 2.71 8.81
N ALA A 60 -0.30 1.81 8.95
CA ALA A 60 -1.48 1.81 8.10
C ALA A 60 -2.43 3.00 8.39
N LEU A 61 -2.38 3.58 9.58
CA LEU A 61 -3.17 4.76 9.93
C LEU A 61 -2.84 5.95 9.03
N THR A 62 -1.61 6.41 9.08
CA THR A 62 -1.14 7.54 8.26
C THR A 62 -1.12 7.18 6.79
N GLY A 63 -0.70 5.93 6.47
CA GLY A 63 -0.69 5.41 5.12
C GLY A 63 -2.05 5.42 4.43
N SER A 64 -3.13 5.25 5.16
CA SER A 64 -4.50 5.28 4.61
C SER A 64 -5.04 6.70 4.52
N LEU A 65 -4.93 7.47 5.59
CA LEU A 65 -5.51 8.82 5.66
C LEU A 65 -4.84 9.80 4.71
N LEU A 66 -3.51 9.74 4.57
CA LEU A 66 -2.75 10.62 3.67
C LEU A 66 -2.99 10.35 2.18
N ARG A 67 -3.57 9.20 1.82
CA ARG A 67 -3.94 8.91 0.42
C ARG A 67 -4.88 9.95 -0.19
N ILE A 68 -5.82 10.46 0.61
CA ILE A 68 -6.83 11.39 0.13
C ILE A 68 -6.20 12.75 -0.21
N PRO A 69 -5.57 13.49 0.72
CA PRO A 69 -5.02 14.80 0.41
C PRO A 69 -3.84 14.75 -0.57
N PHE A 70 -2.94 13.77 -0.45
CA PHE A 70 -1.76 13.69 -1.31
C PHE A 70 -2.10 13.21 -2.72
N GLY A 71 -3.07 12.29 -2.88
CA GLY A 71 -3.59 11.93 -4.20
C GLY A 71 -4.20 13.14 -4.92
N ALA A 72 -4.98 13.96 -4.20
CA ALA A 72 -5.58 15.18 -4.72
C ALA A 72 -4.55 16.27 -5.08
N MET A 73 -3.40 16.31 -4.40
CA MET A 73 -2.34 17.29 -4.71
C MET A 73 -1.72 17.09 -6.09
N VAL A 74 -1.75 15.87 -6.64
CA VAL A 74 -1.14 15.55 -7.95
C VAL A 74 -1.69 16.44 -9.06
N ASP A 75 -2.99 16.68 -9.07
CA ASP A 75 -3.66 17.48 -10.11
C ASP A 75 -3.23 18.96 -10.11
N ARG A 76 -2.60 19.41 -9.03
CA ARG A 76 -2.15 20.81 -8.89
C ARG A 76 -0.65 20.98 -9.13
N VAL A 77 0.17 20.08 -8.57
CA VAL A 77 1.62 20.24 -8.45
C VAL A 77 2.42 19.10 -9.06
N GLY A 78 1.75 18.18 -9.76
CA GLY A 78 2.38 16.94 -10.25
C GLY A 78 2.62 15.92 -9.15
N GLY A 79 3.12 14.75 -9.53
CA GLY A 79 3.32 13.62 -8.62
C GLY A 79 4.64 13.66 -7.86
N LYS A 80 5.69 14.28 -8.43
CA LYS A 80 7.04 14.29 -7.86
C LYS A 80 7.07 14.89 -6.46
N LYS A 81 6.53 16.10 -6.28
CA LYS A 81 6.55 16.81 -4.99
C LYS A 81 5.80 16.06 -3.88
N PRO A 82 4.56 15.58 -4.07
CA PRO A 82 3.86 14.77 -3.07
C PRO A 82 4.59 13.49 -2.70
N ILE A 83 5.15 12.77 -3.67
CA ILE A 83 5.92 11.54 -3.42
C ILE A 83 7.17 11.84 -2.59
N LEU A 84 7.91 12.90 -2.92
CA LEU A 84 9.11 13.31 -2.15
C LEU A 84 8.76 13.61 -0.69
N VAL A 85 7.67 14.32 -0.43
CA VAL A 85 7.24 14.61 0.94
C VAL A 85 6.91 13.32 1.69
N LEU A 86 6.12 12.44 1.09
CA LEU A 86 5.73 11.18 1.72
C LEU A 86 6.92 10.25 2.00
N LEU A 87 7.85 10.13 1.04
CA LEU A 87 9.08 9.34 1.24
C LEU A 87 10.00 9.97 2.27
N SER A 88 10.13 11.31 2.32
CA SER A 88 10.92 12.00 3.34
C SER A 88 10.37 11.76 4.75
N LEU A 89 9.05 11.77 4.92
CA LEU A 89 8.41 11.41 6.19
C LEU A 89 8.65 9.94 6.55
N ALA A 90 8.60 9.03 5.57
CA ALA A 90 8.92 7.62 5.79
C ALA A 90 10.39 7.42 6.18
N VAL A 91 11.33 8.14 5.54
CA VAL A 91 12.74 8.18 5.91
C VAL A 91 12.90 8.63 7.36
N ALA A 92 12.23 9.72 7.77
CA ALA A 92 12.25 10.19 9.14
C ALA A 92 11.71 9.11 10.11
N GLY A 93 10.67 8.37 9.72
CA GLY A 93 10.13 7.26 10.50
C GLY A 93 11.13 6.11 10.67
N ILE A 94 11.77 5.65 9.60
CA ILE A 94 12.78 4.59 9.66
C ILE A 94 14.03 5.07 10.42
N ALA A 95 14.42 6.35 10.28
CA ALA A 95 15.51 6.94 11.07
C ALA A 95 15.17 6.94 12.56
N ALA A 96 13.94 7.35 12.93
CA ALA A 96 13.47 7.28 14.31
C ALA A 96 13.51 5.85 14.85
N MET A 97 13.01 4.86 14.10
CA MET A 97 13.11 3.44 14.47
C MET A 97 14.56 3.00 14.68
N THR A 98 15.47 3.40 13.80
CA THR A 98 16.90 3.12 13.91
C THR A 98 17.49 3.68 15.21
N VAL A 99 17.17 4.94 15.52
CA VAL A 99 17.60 5.58 16.77
C VAL A 99 17.04 4.86 17.99
N LEU A 100 15.73 4.55 17.97
CA LEU A 100 15.07 3.86 19.08
C LEU A 100 15.69 2.49 19.36
N PHE A 101 16.01 1.69 18.33
CA PHE A 101 16.69 0.40 18.53
C PHE A 101 18.15 0.51 18.89
N THR A 102 18.80 1.63 18.61
CA THR A 102 20.20 1.88 19.00
C THR A 102 20.31 2.36 20.45
N VAL A 103 19.43 3.30 20.82
CA VAL A 103 19.48 3.96 22.15
C VAL A 103 18.79 3.12 23.22
N PHE A 104 17.65 2.50 22.86
CA PHE A 104 16.82 1.73 23.80
C PHE A 104 16.88 0.24 23.46
N SER A 105 17.95 -0.43 23.85
CA SER A 105 18.12 -1.87 23.64
C SER A 105 18.38 -2.58 24.96
N PRO A 106 17.42 -3.39 25.50
CA PRO A 106 16.08 -3.66 24.98
C PRO A 106 15.08 -2.52 25.21
N PRO A 107 14.05 -2.37 24.32
CA PRO A 107 12.99 -1.41 24.52
C PRO A 107 12.17 -1.69 25.80
N GLN A 108 11.74 -0.64 26.49
CA GLN A 108 10.93 -0.72 27.71
C GLN A 108 9.49 -0.24 27.46
N PRO A 109 8.51 -0.57 28.34
CA PRO A 109 7.11 -0.14 28.20
C PRO A 109 6.93 1.37 28.02
N SER A 110 7.75 2.19 28.70
CA SER A 110 7.74 3.65 28.58
C SER A 110 8.07 4.19 27.19
N HIS A 111 8.74 3.39 26.34
CA HIS A 111 9.12 3.79 24.99
C HIS A 111 8.01 3.55 23.95
N TYR A 112 6.89 2.89 24.34
CA TYR A 112 5.79 2.54 23.44
C TYR A 112 5.26 3.72 22.60
N PRO A 113 5.01 4.93 23.17
CA PRO A 113 4.55 6.07 22.38
C PRO A 113 5.54 6.50 21.30
N LEU A 114 6.83 6.40 21.55
CA LEU A 114 7.89 6.76 20.59
C LEU A 114 7.89 5.79 19.40
N PHE A 115 7.78 4.48 19.67
CA PHE A 115 7.66 3.47 18.61
C PHE A 115 6.37 3.63 17.80
N LEU A 116 5.26 3.98 18.47
CA LEU A 116 3.98 4.24 17.80
C LEU A 116 4.10 5.43 16.82
N MET A 117 4.69 6.54 17.28
CA MET A 117 4.93 7.73 16.44
C MET A 117 5.87 7.43 15.27
N ALA A 118 6.97 6.71 15.53
CA ALA A 118 7.90 6.30 14.49
C ALA A 118 7.20 5.42 13.42
N GLY A 119 6.32 4.50 13.85
CA GLY A 119 5.50 3.70 12.95
C GLY A 119 4.54 4.53 12.10
N MET A 120 3.88 5.51 12.68
CA MET A 120 3.03 6.46 11.94
C MET A 120 3.82 7.22 10.87
N LEU A 121 5.05 7.66 11.18
CA LEU A 121 5.93 8.29 10.18
C LEU A 121 6.35 7.31 9.08
N CYS A 122 6.74 6.09 9.42
CA CYS A 122 7.02 5.03 8.44
C CYS A 122 5.84 4.83 7.48
N GLY A 123 4.63 4.90 8.02
CA GLY A 123 3.39 4.72 7.28
C GLY A 123 3.09 5.79 6.23
N CYS A 124 3.67 6.98 6.34
CA CYS A 124 3.46 8.04 5.36
C CYS A 124 3.85 7.58 3.94
N GLY A 125 4.89 6.75 3.80
CA GLY A 125 5.30 6.18 2.52
C GLY A 125 4.25 5.27 1.85
N ILE A 126 3.36 4.66 2.64
CA ILE A 126 2.27 3.81 2.12
C ILE A 126 1.30 4.62 1.24
N ALA A 127 1.15 5.92 1.50
CA ALA A 127 0.26 6.80 0.74
C ALA A 127 0.75 7.10 -0.69
N VAL A 128 2.01 6.81 -1.02
CA VAL A 128 2.57 6.92 -2.38
C VAL A 128 1.73 6.17 -3.40
N PHE A 129 1.05 5.10 -3.00
CA PHE A 129 0.12 4.38 -3.88
C PHE A 129 -0.88 5.29 -4.59
N SER A 130 -1.60 6.13 -3.83
CA SER A 130 -2.64 6.99 -4.39
C SER A 130 -2.10 8.18 -5.17
N VAL A 131 -0.87 8.59 -4.90
CA VAL A 131 -0.16 9.62 -5.65
C VAL A 131 0.36 9.08 -6.98
N GLY A 132 0.88 7.86 -6.98
CA GLY A 132 1.46 7.26 -8.19
C GLY A 132 0.43 6.87 -9.25
N ILE A 133 -0.83 6.56 -8.86
CA ILE A 133 -1.89 6.25 -9.84
C ILE A 133 -2.09 7.41 -10.83
N PRO A 134 -2.48 8.63 -10.42
CA PRO A 134 -2.61 9.75 -11.35
C PRO A 134 -1.27 10.13 -11.99
N THR A 135 -0.15 10.05 -11.26
CA THR A 135 1.18 10.34 -11.81
C THR A 135 1.49 9.46 -13.03
N VAL A 136 1.26 8.14 -12.94
CA VAL A 136 1.45 7.21 -14.06
C VAL A 136 0.41 7.48 -15.15
N SER A 137 -0.85 7.76 -14.77
CA SER A 137 -1.93 7.98 -15.73
C SER A 137 -1.69 9.18 -16.63
N TYR A 138 -1.10 10.26 -16.12
CA TYR A 138 -0.74 11.43 -16.93
C TYR A 138 0.36 11.16 -17.96
N TRP A 139 1.27 10.23 -17.69
CA TRP A 139 2.32 9.84 -18.63
C TRP A 139 1.85 8.89 -19.75
N TYR A 140 0.76 8.14 -19.53
CA TYR A 140 0.35 7.06 -20.43
C TYR A 140 -0.97 7.35 -21.13
N PRO A 141 -1.07 7.12 -22.47
CA PRO A 141 -2.33 7.20 -23.17
C PRO A 141 -3.31 6.14 -22.65
N GLN A 142 -4.62 6.42 -22.69
CA GLN A 142 -5.68 5.59 -22.09
C GLN A 142 -5.59 4.12 -22.48
N LYS A 143 -5.24 3.83 -23.75
CA LYS A 143 -5.06 2.45 -24.26
C LYS A 143 -3.96 1.65 -23.54
N LYS A 144 -2.95 2.31 -22.95
CA LYS A 144 -1.80 1.68 -22.27
C LYS A 144 -1.82 1.88 -20.77
N GLN A 145 -2.71 2.69 -20.23
CA GLN A 145 -2.80 2.97 -18.79
C GLN A 145 -3.06 1.72 -17.96
N GLY A 146 -3.96 0.84 -18.40
CA GLY A 146 -4.27 -0.40 -17.68
C GLY A 146 -3.03 -1.25 -17.41
N THR A 147 -2.18 -1.44 -18.43
CA THR A 147 -0.92 -2.18 -18.29
C THR A 147 0.06 -1.45 -17.38
N ALA A 148 0.22 -0.13 -17.56
CA ALA A 148 1.15 0.65 -16.75
C ALA A 148 0.74 0.65 -15.27
N LEU A 149 -0.54 0.84 -14.97
CA LEU A 149 -1.08 0.79 -13.61
C LEU A 149 -1.02 -0.62 -13.00
N ALA A 150 -1.19 -1.67 -13.80
CA ALA A 150 -1.01 -3.05 -13.33
C ALA A 150 0.44 -3.34 -12.91
N ILE A 151 1.43 -2.87 -13.69
CA ILE A 151 2.85 -2.96 -13.35
C ILE A 151 3.12 -2.16 -12.07
N TYR A 152 2.71 -0.90 -12.03
CA TYR A 152 2.87 -0.02 -10.89
C TYR A 152 2.31 -0.63 -9.60
N ALA A 153 1.03 -1.00 -9.62
CA ALA A 153 0.35 -1.55 -8.46
C ALA A 153 0.84 -2.96 -8.09
N GLY A 154 1.10 -3.81 -9.09
CA GLY A 154 1.54 -5.19 -8.88
C GLY A 154 2.92 -5.24 -8.22
N LEU A 155 3.91 -4.60 -8.83
CA LEU A 155 5.29 -4.62 -8.31
C LEU A 155 5.42 -3.87 -6.97
N GLY A 156 4.76 -2.70 -6.83
CA GLY A 156 4.81 -1.96 -5.58
C GLY A 156 4.17 -2.71 -4.41
N ASN A 157 3.08 -3.44 -4.64
CA ASN A 157 2.41 -4.24 -3.62
C ASN A 157 3.23 -5.45 -3.13
N MET A 158 4.30 -5.83 -3.80
CA MET A 158 5.16 -6.94 -3.35
C MET A 158 6.01 -6.57 -2.13
N ALA A 159 6.27 -5.28 -1.90
CA ALA A 159 7.18 -4.82 -0.86
C ALA A 159 6.86 -5.36 0.55
N PRO A 160 5.62 -5.30 1.07
CA PRO A 160 5.33 -5.82 2.40
C PRO A 160 5.69 -7.30 2.55
N GLY A 161 5.40 -8.12 1.55
CA GLY A 161 5.75 -9.54 1.56
C GLY A 161 7.26 -9.76 1.56
N MET A 162 8.00 -9.05 0.70
CA MET A 162 9.46 -9.15 0.66
C MET A 162 10.10 -8.73 1.99
N PHE A 163 9.62 -7.65 2.59
CA PHE A 163 10.12 -7.17 3.89
C PHE A 163 9.69 -8.06 5.06
N ALA A 164 8.50 -8.67 5.00
CA ALA A 164 8.08 -9.66 6.00
C ALA A 164 9.01 -10.88 6.05
N MET A 165 9.63 -11.24 4.92
CA MET A 165 10.63 -12.30 4.84
C MET A 165 12.04 -11.79 5.19
N ALA A 166 12.46 -10.68 4.62
CA ALA A 166 13.83 -10.19 4.74
C ALA A 166 14.15 -9.67 6.15
N LEU A 167 13.23 -8.92 6.77
CA LEU A 167 13.48 -8.27 8.05
C LEU A 167 13.75 -9.27 9.19
N PRO A 168 12.98 -10.37 9.38
CA PRO A 168 13.30 -11.39 10.37
C PRO A 168 14.71 -11.99 10.20
N PHE A 169 15.09 -12.28 8.96
CA PHE A 169 16.42 -12.82 8.66
C PHE A 169 17.52 -11.83 9.02
N LEU A 170 17.38 -10.55 8.64
CA LEU A 170 18.33 -9.49 8.97
C LEU A 170 18.44 -9.28 10.49
N VAL A 171 17.30 -9.25 11.19
CA VAL A 171 17.28 -9.05 12.64
C VAL A 171 17.97 -10.17 13.39
N LEU A 172 17.79 -11.41 12.95
CA LEU A 172 18.46 -12.57 13.57
C LEU A 172 19.97 -12.58 13.29
N SER A 173 20.38 -12.15 12.11
CA SER A 173 21.79 -12.18 11.68
C SER A 173 22.60 -10.98 12.17
N LEU A 174 21.98 -9.79 12.20
CA LEU A 174 22.67 -8.52 12.40
C LEU A 174 22.13 -7.71 13.60
N GLY A 175 21.03 -8.15 14.19
CA GLY A 175 20.32 -7.41 15.23
C GLY A 175 19.41 -6.29 14.70
N PHE A 176 18.60 -5.72 15.61
CA PHE A 176 17.60 -4.70 15.24
C PHE A 176 18.24 -3.43 14.68
N ALA A 177 19.22 -2.85 15.37
CA ALA A 177 19.81 -1.56 14.98
C ALA A 177 20.39 -1.60 13.55
N ILE A 178 21.23 -2.59 13.25
CA ILE A 178 21.86 -2.71 11.92
C ILE A 178 20.83 -2.99 10.84
N SER A 179 19.81 -3.79 11.10
CA SER A 179 18.75 -4.10 10.13
C SER A 179 17.98 -2.83 9.72
N TYR A 180 17.68 -1.96 10.67
CA TYR A 180 17.01 -0.69 10.36
C TYR A 180 17.96 0.35 9.75
N VAL A 181 19.26 0.34 10.08
CA VAL A 181 20.28 1.15 9.39
C VAL A 181 20.36 0.76 7.89
N LEU A 182 20.37 -0.53 7.59
CA LEU A 182 20.38 -0.99 6.18
C LEU A 182 19.11 -0.58 5.44
N TRP A 183 17.95 -0.71 6.09
CA TRP A 183 16.69 -0.24 5.52
C TRP A 183 16.68 1.27 5.29
N LEU A 184 17.15 2.04 6.28
CA LEU A 184 17.32 3.49 6.16
C LEU A 184 18.22 3.87 4.99
N GLY A 185 19.38 3.21 4.86
CA GLY A 185 20.31 3.43 3.75
C GLY A 185 19.68 3.16 2.39
N MET A 186 18.94 2.06 2.26
CA MET A 186 18.21 1.75 1.04
C MET A 186 17.15 2.81 0.72
N LEU A 187 16.34 3.22 1.70
CA LEU A 187 15.25 4.18 1.49
C LEU A 187 15.79 5.58 1.18
N LEU A 188 16.89 6.01 1.84
CA LEU A 188 17.60 7.25 1.53
C LEU A 188 18.18 7.24 0.12
N SER A 189 18.83 6.16 -0.28
CA SER A 189 19.38 6.02 -1.63
C SER A 189 18.28 6.12 -2.68
N LEU A 190 17.14 5.46 -2.46
CA LEU A 190 15.98 5.55 -3.34
C LEU A 190 15.36 6.95 -3.38
N LEU A 191 15.27 7.64 -2.24
CA LEU A 191 14.78 9.02 -2.16
C LEU A 191 15.69 9.96 -2.96
N ILE A 192 17.01 9.85 -2.83
CA ILE A 192 17.98 10.66 -3.57
C ILE A 192 17.86 10.39 -5.08
N VAL A 193 17.85 9.12 -5.47
CA VAL A 193 17.72 8.75 -6.88
C VAL A 193 16.38 9.23 -7.45
N PHE A 194 15.29 9.09 -6.71
CA PHE A 194 13.98 9.60 -7.11
C PHE A 194 13.99 11.14 -7.28
N LEU A 195 14.61 11.86 -6.35
CA LEU A 195 14.75 13.31 -6.43
C LEU A 195 15.48 13.77 -7.70
N LEU A 196 16.55 13.06 -8.08
CA LEU A 196 17.40 13.41 -9.22
C LEU A 196 16.75 13.06 -10.56
N TYR A 197 16.15 11.88 -10.67
CA TYR A 197 15.74 11.31 -11.96
C TYR A 197 14.25 11.40 -12.24
N MET A 198 13.38 11.48 -11.22
CA MET A 198 11.95 11.59 -11.46
C MET A 198 11.58 12.96 -12.01
N LYS A 199 10.79 12.97 -13.07
CA LYS A 199 10.17 14.16 -13.66
C LYS A 199 8.66 13.98 -13.67
N ASP A 200 7.94 15.08 -13.54
CA ASP A 200 6.49 15.10 -13.69
C ASP A 200 6.08 14.95 -15.16
N ALA A 201 4.81 14.67 -15.42
CA ALA A 201 4.26 14.59 -16.77
C ALA A 201 4.43 15.92 -17.55
N PRO A 202 4.46 15.88 -18.90
CA PRO A 202 4.73 17.05 -19.73
C PRO A 202 3.92 18.29 -19.39
N TYR A 203 2.62 18.12 -19.10
CA TYR A 203 1.75 19.21 -18.66
C TYR A 203 2.34 20.01 -17.49
N PHE A 204 2.79 19.32 -16.45
CA PHE A 204 3.35 19.98 -15.27
C PHE A 204 4.72 20.61 -15.54
N GLN A 205 5.52 19.97 -16.40
CA GLN A 205 6.82 20.54 -16.83
C GLN A 205 6.63 21.85 -17.61
N TYR A 206 5.68 21.90 -18.53
CA TYR A 206 5.36 23.12 -19.30
C TYR A 206 4.82 24.22 -18.40
N LYS A 207 3.94 23.85 -17.46
CA LYS A 207 3.43 24.78 -16.45
C LYS A 207 4.54 25.39 -15.59
N GLU A 208 5.53 24.59 -15.17
CA GLU A 208 6.70 25.11 -14.42
C GLU A 208 7.60 26.00 -15.27
N MET A 209 7.72 25.75 -16.56
CA MET A 209 8.49 26.59 -17.50
C MET A 209 7.73 27.88 -17.94
N GLY A 210 6.48 28.03 -17.53
CA GLY A 210 5.65 29.17 -17.93
C GLY A 210 5.25 29.14 -19.41
N ILE A 211 5.33 28.00 -20.06
CA ILE A 211 4.94 27.83 -21.48
C ILE A 211 3.41 27.76 -21.55
N GLN A 212 2.82 28.49 -22.49
CA GLN A 212 1.38 28.35 -22.74
C GLN A 212 1.05 26.92 -23.17
N ILE A 213 0.09 26.33 -22.44
CA ILE A 213 -0.30 24.95 -22.65
C ILE A 213 -1.40 24.93 -23.71
N ASP A 214 -1.11 24.33 -24.85
CA ASP A 214 -2.09 23.92 -25.85
C ASP A 214 -2.33 22.43 -25.70
N GLU A 215 -3.56 22.03 -25.36
CA GLU A 215 -3.94 20.65 -25.10
C GLU A 215 -3.73 19.76 -26.33
N ASP A 216 -4.09 20.27 -27.51
CA ASP A 216 -3.92 19.55 -28.77
C ASP A 216 -2.43 19.38 -29.12
N ALA A 217 -1.60 20.40 -28.86
CA ALA A 217 -0.17 20.34 -29.06
C ALA A 217 0.50 19.33 -28.10
N LEU A 218 0.08 19.27 -26.83
CA LEU A 218 0.58 18.26 -25.87
C LEU A 218 0.19 16.83 -26.29
N PHE A 219 -1.03 16.65 -26.75
CA PHE A 219 -1.48 15.36 -27.27
C PHE A 219 -0.65 14.91 -28.48
N ILE A 220 -0.47 15.79 -29.47
CA ILE A 220 0.27 15.50 -30.70
C ILE A 220 1.76 15.26 -30.41
N ALA A 221 2.41 16.15 -29.65
CA ALA A 221 3.84 16.10 -29.41
C ALA A 221 4.26 15.07 -28.38
N CYS A 222 3.54 14.98 -27.25
CA CYS A 222 3.90 14.14 -26.12
C CYS A 222 2.98 12.93 -25.93
N GLY A 223 1.83 12.90 -26.62
CA GLY A 223 0.80 11.86 -26.48
C GLY A 223 0.20 11.81 -25.07
N GLU A 224 0.05 12.96 -24.43
CA GLU A 224 -0.61 13.13 -23.12
C GLU A 224 -2.11 13.35 -23.36
N GLU A 225 -2.93 12.36 -22.98
CA GLU A 225 -4.39 12.37 -23.22
C GLU A 225 -5.18 12.89 -22.01
N LEU A 226 -4.58 12.90 -20.83
CA LEU A 226 -5.22 13.33 -19.59
C LEU A 226 -4.60 14.65 -19.14
N ILE A 227 -5.44 15.66 -19.02
CA ILE A 227 -5.09 16.97 -18.49
C ILE A 227 -5.86 17.16 -17.18
N PRO A 228 -5.23 17.63 -16.11
CA PRO A 228 -5.91 17.84 -14.85
C PRO A 228 -7.03 18.88 -15.03
N SER A 229 -8.27 18.44 -14.94
CA SER A 229 -9.44 19.32 -14.99
C SER A 229 -10.25 19.20 -13.72
N GLY A 230 -10.52 20.33 -13.08
CA GLY A 230 -11.55 20.45 -12.09
C GLY A 230 -11.13 20.60 -10.63
N ASN A 231 -12.14 20.90 -9.83
CA ASN A 231 -12.01 21.08 -8.39
C ASN A 231 -12.10 19.71 -7.70
N VAL A 232 -10.97 19.20 -7.23
CA VAL A 232 -10.86 17.89 -6.56
C VAL A 232 -11.83 17.78 -5.37
N MET A 233 -12.07 18.86 -4.63
CA MET A 233 -13.00 18.87 -3.51
C MET A 233 -14.45 18.65 -3.95
N GLU A 234 -14.81 19.16 -5.11
CA GLU A 234 -16.15 18.93 -5.68
C GLU A 234 -16.32 17.47 -6.12
N SER A 235 -15.30 16.89 -6.78
CA SER A 235 -15.29 15.47 -7.14
C SER A 235 -15.42 14.57 -5.92
N LEU A 236 -14.69 14.86 -4.84
CA LEU A 236 -14.79 14.13 -3.57
C LEU A 236 -16.20 14.25 -2.94
N LYS A 237 -16.79 15.44 -2.93
CA LYS A 237 -18.15 15.66 -2.40
C LYS A 237 -19.19 14.88 -3.20
N ARG A 238 -19.15 14.96 -4.52
CA ARG A 238 -20.07 14.21 -5.39
C ARG A 238 -19.90 12.70 -5.25
N ALA A 239 -18.66 12.21 -5.22
CA ALA A 239 -18.39 10.80 -4.99
C ALA A 239 -18.88 10.32 -3.61
N GLY A 240 -18.67 11.12 -2.55
CA GLY A 240 -19.13 10.82 -1.20
C GLY A 240 -20.66 10.81 -1.06
N SER A 241 -21.40 11.52 -1.92
CA SER A 241 -22.85 11.49 -1.97
C SER A 241 -23.42 10.25 -2.66
N ASN A 242 -22.60 9.50 -3.41
CA ASN A 242 -23.03 8.29 -4.09
C ASN A 242 -22.88 7.06 -3.18
N TRP A 243 -24.00 6.43 -2.82
CA TRP A 243 -24.03 5.24 -1.94
C TRP A 243 -23.18 4.05 -2.49
N ARG A 244 -23.05 3.93 -3.82
CA ARG A 244 -22.24 2.89 -4.45
C ARG A 244 -20.75 3.04 -4.12
N THR A 245 -20.26 4.27 -3.96
CA THR A 245 -18.90 4.54 -3.48
C THR A 245 -18.67 3.90 -2.12
N TRP A 246 -19.62 3.98 -1.21
CA TRP A 246 -19.51 3.41 0.13
C TRP A 246 -19.54 1.88 0.14
N ILE A 247 -20.34 1.26 -0.72
CA ILE A 247 -20.32 -0.21 -0.90
C ILE A 247 -18.95 -0.65 -1.41
N LEU A 248 -18.41 0.01 -2.43
CA LEU A 248 -17.07 -0.31 -2.95
C LEU A 248 -15.99 -0.06 -1.89
N THR A 249 -16.17 0.97 -1.05
CA THR A 249 -15.28 1.24 0.10
C THR A 249 -15.30 0.10 1.11
N ILE A 250 -16.47 -0.42 1.47
CA ILE A 250 -16.61 -1.57 2.37
C ILE A 250 -15.96 -2.82 1.76
N PHE A 251 -16.19 -3.09 0.48
CA PHE A 251 -15.55 -4.20 -0.19
C PHE A 251 -14.03 -4.07 -0.17
N TYR A 252 -13.51 -2.89 -0.45
CA TYR A 252 -12.06 -2.65 -0.44
C TYR A 252 -11.48 -2.64 0.98
N PHE A 253 -12.27 -2.22 1.97
CA PHE A 253 -11.90 -2.32 3.39
C PHE A 253 -11.68 -3.78 3.81
N VAL A 254 -12.57 -4.68 3.41
CA VAL A 254 -12.44 -6.11 3.72
C VAL A 254 -11.29 -6.74 2.93
N THR A 255 -11.15 -6.41 1.64
CA THR A 255 -10.19 -7.09 0.77
C THR A 255 -8.79 -6.49 0.84
N PHE A 256 -8.63 -5.20 0.63
CA PHE A 256 -7.30 -4.55 0.67
C PHE A 256 -6.91 -4.13 2.09
N GLY A 257 -7.84 -3.58 2.84
CA GLY A 257 -7.64 -3.31 4.26
C GLY A 257 -7.33 -4.61 5.02
N GLY A 258 -8.10 -5.67 4.77
CA GLY A 258 -7.84 -7.01 5.28
C GLY A 258 -6.49 -7.57 4.83
N PHE A 259 -6.10 -7.38 3.57
CA PHE A 259 -4.78 -7.77 3.07
C PHE A 259 -3.64 -7.13 3.86
N ILE A 260 -3.70 -5.81 4.09
CA ILE A 260 -2.70 -5.10 4.89
C ILE A 260 -2.73 -5.62 6.33
N ALA A 261 -3.91 -5.71 6.94
CA ALA A 261 -4.10 -6.15 8.32
C ALA A 261 -3.51 -7.54 8.57
N LEU A 262 -3.81 -8.50 7.69
CA LEU A 262 -3.30 -9.86 7.80
C LEU A 262 -1.79 -9.95 7.52
N THR A 263 -1.25 -9.16 6.59
CA THR A 263 0.20 -9.07 6.37
C THR A 263 0.93 -8.62 7.64
N VAL A 264 0.31 -7.72 8.40
CA VAL A 264 0.88 -7.21 9.66
C VAL A 264 0.68 -8.19 10.82
N TRP A 265 -0.46 -8.92 10.85
CA TRP A 265 -0.84 -9.80 11.96
C TRP A 265 -0.27 -11.22 11.84
N PHE A 266 -0.11 -11.75 10.65
CA PHE A 266 0.33 -13.13 10.43
C PHE A 266 1.68 -13.50 11.05
N PRO A 267 2.71 -12.63 11.12
CA PRO A 267 3.93 -12.98 11.84
C PRO A 267 3.67 -13.34 13.30
N THR A 268 2.78 -12.61 13.98
CA THR A 268 2.35 -12.90 15.35
C THR A 268 1.55 -14.19 15.42
N TYR A 269 0.58 -14.36 14.51
CA TYR A 269 -0.25 -15.57 14.43
C TYR A 269 0.59 -16.85 14.28
N TRP A 270 1.53 -16.87 13.35
CA TRP A 270 2.39 -18.04 13.14
C TRP A 270 3.30 -18.33 14.33
N ARG A 271 3.82 -17.30 14.98
CA ARG A 271 4.70 -17.46 16.13
C ARG A 271 3.95 -17.90 17.39
N GLU A 272 2.87 -17.22 17.72
CA GLU A 272 2.19 -17.43 19.00
C GLU A 272 1.25 -18.63 18.96
N TYR A 273 0.55 -18.86 17.85
CA TYR A 273 -0.42 -19.95 17.75
C TYR A 273 0.23 -21.28 17.32
N PHE A 274 1.18 -21.24 16.39
CA PHE A 274 1.86 -22.45 15.88
C PHE A 274 3.27 -22.67 16.45
N GLY A 275 3.82 -21.75 17.23
CA GLY A 275 5.17 -21.85 17.80
C GLY A 275 6.28 -21.82 16.75
N THR A 276 6.06 -21.22 15.58
CA THR A 276 7.05 -21.22 14.50
C THR A 276 8.23 -20.29 14.82
N SER A 277 9.37 -20.53 14.15
CA SER A 277 10.50 -19.60 14.20
C SER A 277 10.16 -18.26 13.55
N LEU A 278 10.90 -17.21 13.90
CA LEU A 278 10.72 -15.87 13.33
C LEU A 278 10.87 -15.87 11.80
N VAL A 279 11.82 -16.64 11.27
CA VAL A 279 12.06 -16.74 9.83
C VAL A 279 10.91 -17.47 9.12
N LEU A 280 10.42 -18.58 9.68
CA LEU A 280 9.32 -19.33 9.10
C LEU A 280 8.01 -18.50 9.11
N ALA A 281 7.74 -17.78 10.21
CA ALA A 281 6.61 -16.87 10.30
C ALA A 281 6.67 -15.77 9.23
N GLY A 282 7.86 -15.18 9.03
CA GLY A 282 8.12 -14.20 7.96
C GLY A 282 7.92 -14.80 6.57
N PHE A 283 8.42 -16.01 6.32
CA PHE A 283 8.25 -16.71 5.04
C PHE A 283 6.77 -17.01 4.73
N LEU A 284 6.00 -17.53 5.68
CA LEU A 284 4.57 -17.81 5.49
C LEU A 284 3.76 -16.54 5.27
N THR A 285 4.12 -15.46 5.95
CA THR A 285 3.52 -14.14 5.73
C THR A 285 3.87 -13.59 4.35
N ALA A 286 5.12 -13.75 3.91
CA ALA A 286 5.56 -13.37 2.57
C ALA A 286 4.82 -14.16 1.50
N LEU A 287 4.66 -15.46 1.69
CA LEU A 287 3.92 -16.34 0.77
C LEU A 287 2.49 -15.82 0.56
N TYR A 288 1.80 -15.44 1.64
CA TYR A 288 0.47 -14.80 1.57
C TYR A 288 0.51 -13.48 0.79
N SER A 289 1.37 -12.56 1.22
CA SER A 289 1.37 -11.20 0.71
C SER A 289 1.82 -11.11 -0.76
N LEU A 290 2.84 -11.88 -1.15
CA LEU A 290 3.32 -11.96 -2.53
C LEU A 290 2.28 -12.62 -3.43
N SER A 291 1.68 -13.73 -2.96
CA SER A 291 0.62 -14.40 -3.72
C SER A 291 -0.57 -13.48 -3.97
N ALA A 292 -1.07 -12.78 -2.95
CA ALA A 292 -2.17 -11.84 -3.11
C ALA A 292 -1.82 -10.71 -4.10
N SER A 293 -0.59 -10.22 -4.08
CA SER A 293 -0.11 -9.16 -4.98
C SER A 293 -0.03 -9.64 -6.43
N ILE A 294 0.47 -10.84 -6.67
CA ILE A 294 0.54 -11.46 -8.00
C ILE A 294 -0.89 -11.79 -8.51
N LEU A 295 -1.71 -12.41 -7.65
CA LEU A 295 -3.07 -12.80 -7.98
C LEU A 295 -3.98 -11.60 -8.28
N ARG A 296 -3.64 -10.40 -7.81
CA ARG A 296 -4.33 -9.16 -8.18
C ARG A 296 -4.28 -8.91 -9.70
N VAL A 297 -3.16 -9.20 -10.35
CA VAL A 297 -3.03 -9.06 -11.81
C VAL A 297 -4.02 -10.00 -12.52
N PHE A 298 -4.07 -11.26 -12.10
CA PHE A 298 -5.01 -12.24 -12.64
C PHE A 298 -6.48 -11.91 -12.35
N GLY A 299 -6.74 -11.29 -11.18
CA GLY A 299 -8.06 -10.75 -10.83
C GLY A 299 -8.54 -9.69 -11.81
N GLY A 300 -7.65 -8.85 -12.32
CA GLY A 300 -7.94 -7.89 -13.39
C GLY A 300 -8.41 -8.59 -14.66
N PHE A 301 -7.64 -9.54 -15.17
CA PHE A 301 -8.02 -10.32 -16.36
C PHE A 301 -9.34 -11.09 -16.19
N THR A 302 -9.55 -11.69 -15.03
CA THR A 302 -10.80 -12.40 -14.73
C THR A 302 -11.98 -11.43 -14.71
N SER A 303 -11.82 -10.29 -14.07
CA SER A 303 -12.83 -9.23 -14.03
C SER A 303 -13.17 -8.68 -15.43
N ASP A 304 -12.20 -8.69 -16.37
CA ASP A 304 -12.45 -8.30 -17.75
C ASP A 304 -13.29 -9.33 -18.50
N ARG A 305 -13.14 -10.62 -18.19
CA ARG A 305 -13.84 -11.72 -18.87
C ARG A 305 -15.24 -11.97 -18.35
N ILE A 306 -15.41 -12.04 -17.03
CA ILE A 306 -16.69 -12.44 -16.41
C ILE A 306 -17.46 -11.29 -15.76
N GLY A 307 -16.87 -10.08 -15.74
CA GLY A 307 -17.44 -8.88 -15.12
C GLY A 307 -16.96 -8.66 -13.69
N GLY A 308 -16.89 -7.38 -13.28
CA GLY A 308 -16.39 -6.99 -11.98
C GLY A 308 -17.24 -7.52 -10.82
N GLU A 309 -18.59 -7.44 -10.93
CA GLU A 309 -19.52 -7.88 -9.87
C GLU A 309 -19.39 -9.38 -9.58
N LYS A 310 -19.37 -10.20 -10.63
CA LYS A 310 -19.22 -11.66 -10.49
C LYS A 310 -17.87 -12.00 -9.88
N THR A 311 -16.81 -11.30 -10.30
CA THR A 311 -15.46 -11.51 -9.75
C THR A 311 -15.42 -11.15 -8.28
N VAL A 312 -16.00 -10.01 -7.87
CA VAL A 312 -16.08 -9.62 -6.43
C VAL A 312 -16.85 -10.68 -5.65
N PHE A 313 -18.04 -11.08 -6.13
CA PHE A 313 -18.86 -12.08 -5.43
C PHE A 313 -18.11 -13.40 -5.22
N LEU A 314 -17.55 -13.98 -6.29
CA LEU A 314 -16.79 -15.23 -6.21
C LEU A 314 -15.56 -15.09 -5.29
N SER A 315 -14.89 -13.95 -5.35
CA SER A 315 -13.75 -13.65 -4.48
C SER A 315 -14.16 -13.65 -3.01
N PHE A 316 -15.30 -13.05 -2.66
CA PHE A 316 -15.79 -13.07 -1.27
C PHE A 316 -16.19 -14.48 -0.81
N VAL A 317 -16.74 -15.31 -1.69
CA VAL A 317 -16.99 -16.73 -1.38
C VAL A 317 -15.67 -17.43 -1.05
N VAL A 318 -14.62 -17.23 -1.86
CA VAL A 318 -13.30 -17.81 -1.62
C VAL A 318 -12.70 -17.30 -0.30
N VAL A 319 -12.82 -16.00 -0.02
CA VAL A 319 -12.38 -15.41 1.27
C VAL A 319 -13.12 -16.05 2.44
N ALA A 320 -14.44 -16.23 2.34
CA ALA A 320 -15.25 -16.85 3.38
C ALA A 320 -14.83 -18.31 3.63
N VAL A 321 -14.60 -19.09 2.56
CA VAL A 321 -14.08 -20.48 2.68
C VAL A 321 -12.69 -20.49 3.32
N GLY A 322 -11.79 -19.60 2.91
CA GLY A 322 -10.47 -19.47 3.50
C GLY A 322 -10.52 -19.15 5.00
N ALA A 323 -11.35 -18.17 5.38
CA ALA A 323 -11.56 -17.81 6.77
C ALA A 323 -12.16 -18.97 7.59
N PHE A 324 -13.16 -19.66 7.03
CA PHE A 324 -13.75 -20.85 7.68
C PHE A 324 -12.70 -21.96 7.91
N LEU A 325 -11.86 -22.23 6.90
CA LEU A 325 -10.77 -23.20 7.07
C LEU A 325 -9.79 -22.79 8.17
N MET A 326 -9.47 -21.53 8.32
CA MET A 326 -8.63 -21.06 9.42
C MET A 326 -9.29 -21.27 10.79
N ILE A 327 -10.61 -21.08 10.90
CA ILE A 327 -11.35 -21.33 12.14
C ILE A 327 -11.33 -22.83 12.50
N VAL A 328 -11.59 -23.71 11.53
CA VAL A 328 -11.66 -25.15 11.76
C VAL A 328 -10.29 -25.83 11.71
N ALA A 329 -9.26 -25.15 11.24
CA ALA A 329 -7.90 -25.68 11.14
C ALA A 329 -7.35 -26.17 12.49
N SER A 330 -7.90 -25.65 13.59
CA SER A 330 -7.44 -25.98 14.94
C SER A 330 -5.91 -25.80 15.02
N ARG A 331 -5.14 -26.87 15.24
CA ARG A 331 -3.67 -26.81 15.23
C ARG A 331 -3.04 -27.41 13.98
N SER A 332 -3.82 -27.67 12.94
CA SER A 332 -3.30 -28.18 11.67
C SER A 332 -2.69 -27.04 10.84
N MET A 333 -1.36 -26.99 10.82
CA MET A 333 -0.63 -25.97 10.04
C MET A 333 -0.95 -26.07 8.54
N ALA A 334 -1.13 -27.27 7.99
CA ALA A 334 -1.47 -27.46 6.58
C ALA A 334 -2.83 -26.83 6.23
N MET A 335 -3.85 -27.02 7.09
CA MET A 335 -5.17 -26.41 6.89
C MET A 335 -5.10 -24.87 7.04
N ALA A 336 -4.34 -24.37 8.02
CA ALA A 336 -4.15 -22.93 8.19
C ALA A 336 -3.47 -22.31 6.97
N VAL A 337 -2.40 -22.89 6.46
CA VAL A 337 -1.72 -22.42 5.25
C VAL A 337 -2.67 -22.45 4.04
N THR A 338 -3.46 -23.51 3.87
CA THR A 338 -4.46 -23.59 2.80
C THR A 338 -5.49 -22.48 2.94
N GLY A 339 -6.02 -22.23 4.14
CA GLY A 339 -6.95 -21.14 4.42
C GLY A 339 -6.35 -19.78 4.08
N VAL A 340 -5.11 -19.52 4.51
CA VAL A 340 -4.38 -18.29 4.20
C VAL A 340 -4.16 -18.10 2.70
N MET A 341 -3.87 -19.16 1.94
CA MET A 341 -3.71 -19.10 0.49
C MET A 341 -5.04 -18.81 -0.23
N LEU A 342 -6.17 -19.33 0.28
CA LEU A 342 -7.49 -18.96 -0.21
C LEU A 342 -7.83 -17.50 0.10
N LEU A 343 -7.46 -17.00 1.27
CA LEU A 343 -7.57 -15.55 1.57
C LEU A 343 -6.75 -14.72 0.58
N ALA A 344 -5.51 -15.12 0.30
CA ALA A 344 -4.66 -14.43 -0.69
C ALA A 344 -5.29 -14.42 -2.08
N LEU A 345 -5.85 -15.55 -2.53
CA LEU A 345 -6.54 -15.70 -3.80
C LEU A 345 -7.77 -14.76 -3.88
N GLY A 346 -8.67 -14.89 -2.92
CA GLY A 346 -9.91 -14.10 -2.92
C GLY A 346 -9.64 -12.61 -2.79
N MET A 347 -8.77 -12.19 -1.85
CA MET A 347 -8.43 -10.77 -1.67
C MET A 347 -7.68 -10.20 -2.88
N GLY A 348 -6.74 -10.95 -3.46
CA GLY A 348 -6.03 -10.52 -4.67
C GLY A 348 -6.98 -10.23 -5.82
N PHE A 349 -7.86 -11.17 -6.15
CA PHE A 349 -8.85 -11.01 -7.24
C PHE A 349 -9.83 -9.85 -6.96
N ALA A 350 -10.37 -9.78 -5.74
CA ALA A 350 -11.32 -8.72 -5.37
C ALA A 350 -10.70 -7.33 -5.43
N ASN A 351 -9.44 -7.18 -5.03
CA ASN A 351 -8.73 -5.89 -5.05
C ASN A 351 -8.65 -5.27 -6.46
N ALA A 352 -8.53 -6.10 -7.50
CA ALA A 352 -8.57 -5.63 -8.89
C ALA A 352 -10.01 -5.33 -9.34
N ALA A 353 -10.94 -6.24 -9.03
CA ALA A 353 -12.33 -6.15 -9.46
C ALA A 353 -13.06 -4.94 -8.87
N VAL A 354 -12.82 -4.60 -7.60
CA VAL A 354 -13.41 -3.42 -6.95
C VAL A 354 -13.02 -2.14 -7.69
N PHE A 355 -11.74 -1.96 -8.03
CA PHE A 355 -11.29 -0.77 -8.75
C PHE A 355 -11.82 -0.69 -10.19
N LYS A 356 -12.10 -1.83 -10.84
CA LYS A 356 -12.80 -1.86 -12.11
C LYS A 356 -14.25 -1.37 -12.02
N LEU A 357 -14.90 -1.59 -10.88
CA LEU A 357 -16.28 -1.16 -10.66
C LEU A 357 -16.39 0.34 -10.33
N VAL A 358 -15.31 1.00 -9.89
CA VAL A 358 -15.30 2.44 -9.59
C VAL A 358 -15.76 3.25 -10.81
N PRO A 359 -15.11 3.24 -11.97
CA PRO A 359 -15.55 4.01 -13.12
C PRO A 359 -16.93 3.57 -13.65
N LYS A 360 -17.30 2.31 -13.48
CA LYS A 360 -18.63 1.80 -13.90
C LYS A 360 -19.78 2.44 -13.11
N TYR A 361 -19.59 2.60 -11.79
CA TYR A 361 -20.65 3.09 -10.91
C TYR A 361 -20.58 4.57 -10.58
N THR A 362 -19.44 5.20 -10.84
CA THR A 362 -19.20 6.62 -10.57
C THR A 362 -18.50 7.32 -11.76
N PRO A 363 -19.05 7.23 -12.99
CA PRO A 363 -18.37 7.71 -14.21
C PRO A 363 -18.08 9.22 -14.16
N GLU A 364 -18.91 10.01 -13.49
CA GLU A 364 -18.74 11.46 -13.39
C GLU A 364 -17.70 11.90 -12.33
N THR A 365 -17.31 10.99 -11.44
CA THR A 365 -16.47 11.30 -10.26
C THR A 365 -15.44 10.21 -9.98
N VAL A 366 -14.87 9.62 -11.03
CA VAL A 366 -13.95 8.48 -10.92
C VAL A 366 -12.78 8.77 -9.97
N GLY A 367 -12.16 9.94 -10.10
CA GLY A 367 -11.02 10.32 -9.24
C GLY A 367 -11.39 10.45 -7.77
N GLY A 368 -12.48 11.15 -7.47
CA GLY A 368 -12.99 11.30 -6.10
C GLY A 368 -13.39 9.96 -5.48
N ALA A 369 -14.10 9.12 -6.24
CA ALA A 369 -14.52 7.79 -5.78
C ALA A 369 -13.33 6.86 -5.56
N ALA A 370 -12.33 6.86 -6.46
CA ALA A 370 -11.10 6.09 -6.30
C ALA A 370 -10.31 6.54 -5.05
N GLY A 371 -10.29 7.85 -4.77
CA GLY A 371 -9.67 8.40 -3.57
C GLY A 371 -10.35 7.92 -2.28
N ILE A 372 -11.69 7.97 -2.21
CA ILE A 372 -12.47 7.50 -1.07
C ILE A 372 -12.32 5.99 -0.88
N VAL A 373 -12.56 5.21 -1.93
CA VAL A 373 -12.47 3.74 -1.91
C VAL A 373 -11.05 3.32 -1.54
N GLY A 374 -10.03 3.92 -2.18
CA GLY A 374 -8.62 3.59 -1.94
C GLY A 374 -8.12 4.01 -0.56
N GLY A 375 -8.51 5.18 -0.08
CA GLY A 375 -8.09 5.70 1.22
C GLY A 375 -8.82 5.02 2.38
N LEU A 376 -10.16 5.16 2.43
CA LEU A 376 -10.96 4.60 3.51
C LEU A 376 -11.03 3.07 3.47
N GLY A 377 -10.97 2.46 2.29
CA GLY A 377 -10.87 1.01 2.19
C GLY A 377 -9.54 0.50 2.77
N ALA A 378 -8.42 1.12 2.45
CA ALA A 378 -7.13 0.75 3.05
C ALA A 378 -7.06 0.97 4.57
N PHE A 379 -7.93 1.82 5.13
CA PHE A 379 -8.02 2.07 6.57
C PHE A 379 -8.34 0.81 7.38
N GLY A 380 -8.91 -0.25 6.75
CA GLY A 380 -9.04 -1.58 7.34
C GLY A 380 -7.71 -2.13 7.87
N GLY A 381 -6.60 -1.80 7.21
CA GLY A 381 -5.25 -2.16 7.68
C GLY A 381 -4.88 -1.60 9.05
N PHE A 382 -5.49 -0.48 9.45
CA PHE A 382 -5.34 0.07 10.79
C PHE A 382 -6.40 -0.47 11.78
N VAL A 383 -7.65 -0.59 11.37
CA VAL A 383 -8.75 -0.94 12.28
C VAL A 383 -8.74 -2.42 12.65
N ILE A 384 -8.46 -3.31 11.68
CA ILE A 384 -8.61 -4.76 11.89
C ILE A 384 -7.60 -5.32 12.92
N PRO A 385 -6.28 -5.02 12.91
CA PRO A 385 -5.35 -5.62 13.85
C PRO A 385 -5.62 -5.29 15.32
N PRO A 386 -5.94 -4.04 15.72
CA PRO A 386 -6.35 -3.76 17.10
C PRO A 386 -7.64 -4.49 17.52
N VAL A 387 -8.60 -4.63 16.60
CA VAL A 387 -9.84 -5.39 16.85
C VAL A 387 -9.52 -6.87 17.07
N MET A 388 -8.65 -7.46 16.24
CA MET A 388 -8.17 -8.83 16.46
C MET A 388 -7.46 -8.96 17.82
N GLY A 389 -6.59 -8.02 18.18
CA GLY A 389 -5.92 -7.98 19.47
C GLY A 389 -6.91 -7.88 20.65
N LEU A 390 -7.98 -7.10 20.48
CA LEU A 390 -9.05 -7.00 21.49
C LEU A 390 -9.78 -8.34 21.67
N PHE A 391 -10.13 -9.03 20.60
CA PHE A 391 -10.76 -10.36 20.68
C PHE A 391 -9.83 -11.39 21.35
N VAL A 392 -8.55 -11.40 21.03
CA VAL A 392 -7.57 -12.27 21.71
C VAL A 392 -7.54 -11.96 23.20
N LYS A 393 -7.53 -10.68 23.60
CA LYS A 393 -7.56 -10.28 25.01
C LYS A 393 -8.83 -10.72 25.72
N LEU A 394 -10.01 -10.56 25.10
CA LEU A 394 -11.31 -10.92 25.70
C LEU A 394 -11.55 -12.42 25.78
N SER A 395 -11.03 -13.19 24.82
CA SER A 395 -11.18 -14.65 24.80
C SER A 395 -10.28 -15.37 25.81
N GLY A 396 -9.39 -14.65 26.50
CA GLY A 396 -8.43 -15.26 27.44
C GLY A 396 -7.44 -16.19 26.74
N ALA A 397 -7.45 -16.25 25.42
CA ALA A 397 -6.47 -16.99 24.67
C ALA A 397 -5.11 -16.34 24.94
N SER A 398 -4.26 -17.03 25.67
CA SER A 398 -2.83 -16.78 25.69
C SER A 398 -2.37 -17.00 24.25
N GLY A 399 -2.25 -15.90 23.50
CA GLY A 399 -2.06 -15.85 22.07
C GLY A 399 -0.84 -16.51 21.57
#